data_2be87b68e646e51b3873b69ef1104e1f
#
_entry.id   2be87b68e646e51b3873b69ef1104e1f
#
_cell.length_a   1.000
_cell.length_b   1.000
_cell.length_c   1.000
_cell.angle_alpha   90.00
_cell.angle_beta   90.00
_cell.angle_gamma   90.00
#
_symmetry.space_group_name_H-M   'P 1'
#
loop_
_entity.id
_entity.type
_entity.pdbx_description
1 polymer ?
#
loop_
_entity_poly.entity_id
_entity_poly.type
_entity_poly.pdbx_seq_one_letter_code
_entity_poly.pdbx_strand_id
1 'polypeptide(L)'
;MDKNIIDIERKFRPEIEGIRIVAALLVAIYHIWFGKVSGGVDVFFVVSGFLITTSIISTINKTGEFKFWPYISKLMKRLFPLAFIIILVILILSIFFLPSTIFDKTMKEVISSMFYYQNWQLAISNTDYLDAHQMKSPLEHYWAMSIQGQFYIIWFLLFTFILFIIKKYKLVNGKRIVNYLLGFIFIVSFAYSVYLTAVNQPLAYFITFTRVWEFALGGLLCINLSKIKINNLTAEIIGWIGLIGLILTGGFI
;
A
#
# COMPACT_ATOMS: atom_id res chain seq x y z
N MET A 1 24.32 -13.94 -22.51
CA MET A 1 23.68 -12.73 -21.94
C MET A 1 22.91 -13.17 -20.72
N ASP A 2 23.40 -12.86 -19.55
CA ASP A 2 22.65 -13.16 -18.32
C ASP A 2 21.29 -12.49 -18.36
N LYS A 3 20.25 -13.32 -18.43
CA LYS A 3 18.87 -12.89 -18.60
C LYS A 3 18.29 -12.16 -17.39
N ASN A 4 18.92 -12.25 -16.23
CA ASN A 4 18.40 -11.69 -14.99
C ASN A 4 18.98 -10.31 -14.72
N ILE A 5 18.20 -9.26 -14.96
CA ILE A 5 18.54 -7.87 -14.60
C ILE A 5 18.67 -7.73 -13.09
N ILE A 6 17.84 -8.45 -12.34
CA ILE A 6 17.85 -8.51 -10.87
C ILE A 6 17.53 -9.96 -10.47
N ASP A 7 18.43 -10.59 -9.75
CA ASP A 7 18.23 -11.95 -9.25
C ASP A 7 17.30 -11.92 -8.04
N ILE A 8 16.06 -12.40 -8.24
CA ILE A 8 15.07 -12.64 -7.19
C ILE A 8 14.41 -14.01 -7.41
N GLU A 9 14.21 -14.73 -6.34
CA GLU A 9 13.48 -15.99 -6.37
C GLU A 9 11.98 -15.72 -6.21
N ARG A 10 11.17 -16.07 -7.24
CA ARG A 10 9.72 -16.07 -7.14
C ARG A 10 9.26 -17.37 -6.53
N LYS A 11 9.01 -17.38 -5.23
CA LYS A 11 8.48 -18.52 -4.49
C LYS A 11 7.15 -18.15 -3.84
N PHE A 12 6.22 -19.09 -3.79
CA PHE A 12 5.01 -18.93 -2.97
C PHE A 12 5.42 -18.90 -1.49
N ARG A 13 4.89 -17.94 -0.74
CA ARG A 13 5.24 -17.68 0.66
C ARG A 13 3.98 -17.66 1.50
N PRO A 14 3.60 -18.81 2.08
CA PRO A 14 2.39 -18.90 2.90
C PRO A 14 2.44 -17.98 4.13
N GLU A 15 3.64 -17.67 4.63
CA GLU A 15 3.86 -16.73 5.71
C GLU A 15 3.36 -15.31 5.39
N ILE A 16 3.42 -14.89 4.13
CA ILE A 16 2.89 -13.58 3.69
C ILE A 16 1.36 -13.58 3.72
N GLU A 17 0.74 -14.68 3.30
CA GLU A 17 -0.71 -14.79 3.38
C GLU A 17 -1.18 -14.86 4.84
N GLY A 18 -0.45 -15.55 5.71
CA GLY A 18 -0.72 -15.59 7.15
C GLY A 18 -0.71 -14.20 7.78
N ILE A 19 0.34 -13.39 7.54
CA ILE A 19 0.42 -12.04 8.12
C ILE A 19 -0.66 -11.10 7.58
N ARG A 20 -1.08 -11.28 6.32
CA ARG A 20 -2.21 -10.52 5.75
C ARG A 20 -3.53 -10.81 6.44
N ILE A 21 -3.79 -12.10 6.77
CA ILE A 21 -4.99 -12.50 7.51
C ILE A 21 -4.97 -11.89 8.91
N VAL A 22 -3.85 -11.99 9.62
CA VAL A 22 -3.69 -11.37 10.95
C VAL A 22 -3.90 -9.86 10.89
N ALA A 23 -3.28 -9.19 9.92
CA ALA A 23 -3.45 -7.75 9.73
C ALA A 23 -4.92 -7.36 9.45
N ALA A 24 -5.64 -8.14 8.62
CA ALA A 24 -7.06 -7.91 8.35
C ALA A 24 -7.93 -8.09 9.60
N LEU A 25 -7.67 -9.13 10.39
CA LEU A 25 -8.36 -9.37 11.64
C LEU A 25 -8.11 -8.25 12.65
N LEU A 26 -6.87 -7.78 12.78
CA LEU A 26 -6.55 -6.67 13.66
C LEU A 26 -7.26 -5.39 13.22
N VAL A 27 -7.26 -5.06 11.94
CA VAL A 27 -8.03 -3.90 11.43
C VAL A 27 -9.50 -4.04 11.81
N ALA A 28 -10.13 -5.18 11.57
CA ALA A 28 -11.54 -5.40 11.88
C ALA A 28 -11.82 -5.31 13.39
N ILE A 29 -11.01 -5.99 14.21
CA ILE A 29 -11.17 -6.02 15.68
C ILE A 29 -11.05 -4.61 16.28
N TYR A 30 -9.98 -3.88 15.92
CA TYR A 30 -9.77 -2.54 16.46
C TYR A 30 -10.83 -1.54 16.02
N HIS A 31 -11.30 -1.61 14.78
CA HIS A 31 -12.37 -0.72 14.31
C HIS A 31 -13.73 -1.03 14.92
N ILE A 32 -14.12 -2.32 15.01
CA ILE A 32 -15.47 -2.70 15.42
C ILE A 32 -15.62 -2.62 16.95
N TRP A 33 -14.65 -3.11 17.72
CA TRP A 33 -14.79 -3.24 19.16
C TRP A 33 -14.11 -2.14 19.98
N PHE A 34 -13.03 -1.57 19.45
CA PHE A 34 -12.25 -0.57 20.18
C PHE A 34 -12.40 0.86 19.63
N GLY A 35 -12.99 1.04 18.45
CA GLY A 35 -13.07 2.37 17.81
C GLY A 35 -11.70 2.99 17.50
N LYS A 36 -10.66 2.16 17.41
CA LYS A 36 -9.27 2.57 17.22
C LYS A 36 -8.72 2.10 15.88
N VAL A 37 -7.60 2.69 15.49
CA VAL A 37 -6.83 2.28 14.30
C VAL A 37 -5.74 1.30 14.71
N SER A 38 -5.46 0.30 13.89
CA SER A 38 -4.34 -0.63 14.08
C SER A 38 -3.27 -0.43 13.02
N GLY A 39 -2.02 -0.86 13.28
CA GLY A 39 -0.94 -0.93 12.29
C GLY A 39 -1.16 -1.96 11.17
N GLY A 40 -2.34 -2.60 11.11
CA GLY A 40 -2.65 -3.61 10.09
C GLY A 40 -2.64 -3.05 8.66
N VAL A 41 -3.04 -1.81 8.45
CA VAL A 41 -3.01 -1.16 7.13
C VAL A 41 -1.56 -0.97 6.66
N ASP A 42 -0.66 -0.58 7.55
CA ASP A 42 0.76 -0.38 7.24
C ASP A 42 1.41 -1.71 6.80
N VAL A 43 1.05 -2.81 7.46
CA VAL A 43 1.46 -4.17 7.04
C VAL A 43 0.95 -4.48 5.62
N PHE A 44 -0.30 -4.14 5.28
CA PHE A 44 -0.81 -4.33 3.92
C PHE A 44 -0.01 -3.55 2.89
N PHE A 45 0.43 -2.33 3.18
CA PHE A 45 1.24 -1.54 2.27
C PHE A 45 2.64 -2.12 2.09
N VAL A 46 3.30 -2.54 3.17
CA VAL A 46 4.60 -3.24 3.09
C VAL A 46 4.50 -4.52 2.28
N VAL A 47 3.50 -5.37 2.55
CA VAL A 47 3.27 -6.61 1.81
C VAL A 47 2.94 -6.34 0.34
N SER A 48 2.14 -5.30 0.06
CA SER A 48 1.84 -4.90 -1.32
C SER A 48 3.09 -4.45 -2.07
N GLY A 49 3.96 -3.67 -1.43
CA GLY A 49 5.26 -3.27 -1.96
C GLY A 49 6.15 -4.47 -2.29
N PHE A 50 6.20 -5.46 -1.40
CA PHE A 50 6.94 -6.70 -1.61
C PHE A 50 6.39 -7.50 -2.81
N LEU A 51 5.09 -7.76 -2.85
CA LEU A 51 4.45 -8.60 -3.87
C LEU A 51 4.49 -7.97 -5.26
N ILE A 52 4.22 -6.65 -5.36
CA ILE A 52 4.24 -5.97 -6.65
C ILE A 52 5.65 -5.86 -7.20
N THR A 53 6.64 -5.55 -6.36
CA THR A 53 8.05 -5.51 -6.74
C THR A 53 8.51 -6.88 -7.25
N THR A 54 8.16 -7.97 -6.54
CA THR A 54 8.42 -9.35 -6.98
C THR A 54 7.79 -9.62 -8.36
N SER A 55 6.53 -9.21 -8.56
CA SER A 55 5.81 -9.43 -9.83
C SER A 55 6.43 -8.65 -10.98
N ILE A 56 6.80 -7.39 -10.76
CA ILE A 56 7.43 -6.53 -11.77
C ILE A 56 8.80 -7.10 -12.19
N ILE A 57 9.69 -7.35 -11.22
CA ILE A 57 11.03 -7.86 -11.50
C ILE A 57 10.96 -9.23 -12.19
N SER A 58 10.06 -10.12 -11.73
CA SER A 58 9.85 -11.42 -12.39
C SER A 58 9.38 -11.26 -13.84
N THR A 59 8.53 -10.27 -14.13
CA THR A 59 8.08 -9.98 -15.51
C THR A 59 9.24 -9.46 -16.35
N ILE A 60 10.01 -8.51 -15.83
CA ILE A 60 11.19 -7.94 -16.51
C ILE A 60 12.21 -9.03 -16.82
N ASN A 61 12.52 -9.91 -15.86
CA ASN A 61 13.47 -11.01 -16.06
C ASN A 61 13.01 -12.01 -17.12
N LYS A 62 11.69 -12.26 -17.24
CA LYS A 62 11.14 -13.19 -18.22
C LYS A 62 11.05 -12.63 -19.63
N THR A 63 10.63 -11.37 -19.75
CA THR A 63 10.28 -10.77 -21.07
C THR A 63 11.33 -9.78 -21.55
N GLY A 64 12.21 -9.28 -20.66
CA GLY A 64 13.12 -8.17 -20.94
C GLY A 64 12.42 -6.81 -21.08
N GLU A 65 11.11 -6.76 -20.92
CA GLU A 65 10.28 -5.58 -21.09
C GLU A 65 9.25 -5.44 -19.97
N PHE A 66 8.77 -4.21 -19.79
CA PHE A 66 7.70 -3.93 -18.83
C PHE A 66 6.66 -3.04 -19.50
N LYS A 67 5.53 -3.65 -19.92
CA LYS A 67 4.46 -2.99 -20.69
C LYS A 67 3.30 -2.58 -19.80
N PHE A 68 2.78 -1.37 -20.02
CA PHE A 68 1.68 -0.79 -19.22
C PHE A 68 0.39 -1.62 -19.28
N TRP A 69 -0.11 -1.90 -20.50
CA TRP A 69 -1.42 -2.56 -20.65
C TRP A 69 -1.50 -3.96 -20.02
N PRO A 70 -0.54 -4.88 -20.21
CA PRO A 70 -0.56 -6.17 -19.53
C PRO A 70 -0.48 -6.04 -18.01
N TYR A 71 0.29 -5.05 -17.51
CA TYR A 71 0.42 -4.79 -16.09
C TYR A 71 -0.89 -4.28 -15.48
N ILE A 72 -1.44 -3.19 -16.03
CA ILE A 72 -2.69 -2.58 -15.55
C ILE A 72 -3.87 -3.53 -15.69
N SER A 73 -4.03 -4.26 -16.82
CA SER A 73 -5.11 -5.22 -17.00
C SER A 73 -5.12 -6.31 -15.93
N LYS A 74 -3.94 -6.77 -15.51
CA LYS A 74 -3.83 -7.77 -14.44
C LYS A 74 -4.28 -7.20 -13.10
N LEU A 75 -3.92 -5.97 -12.79
CA LEU A 75 -4.34 -5.28 -11.55
C LEU A 75 -5.84 -4.98 -11.57
N MET A 76 -6.35 -4.45 -12.66
CA MET A 76 -7.78 -4.16 -12.84
C MET A 76 -8.64 -5.41 -12.65
N LYS A 77 -8.29 -6.53 -13.29
CA LYS A 77 -9.01 -7.80 -13.13
C LYS A 77 -9.01 -8.32 -11.70
N ARG A 78 -8.00 -7.98 -10.91
CA ARG A 78 -7.89 -8.42 -9.50
C ARG A 78 -8.63 -7.51 -8.53
N LEU A 79 -8.56 -6.20 -8.72
CA LEU A 79 -9.01 -5.21 -7.74
C LEU A 79 -10.39 -4.66 -8.06
N PHE A 80 -10.64 -4.34 -9.34
CA PHE A 80 -11.82 -3.59 -9.77
C PHE A 80 -13.14 -4.31 -9.53
N PRO A 81 -13.31 -5.64 -9.81
CA PRO A 81 -14.61 -6.28 -9.69
C PRO A 81 -15.16 -6.22 -8.25
N LEU A 82 -14.33 -6.56 -7.26
CA LEU A 82 -14.76 -6.54 -5.86
C LEU A 82 -15.01 -5.11 -5.36
N ALA A 83 -14.10 -4.18 -5.69
CA ALA A 83 -14.25 -2.78 -5.33
C ALA A 83 -15.53 -2.18 -5.92
N PHE A 84 -15.82 -2.46 -7.19
CA PHE A 84 -17.04 -1.99 -7.85
C PHE A 84 -18.31 -2.55 -7.22
N ILE A 85 -18.34 -3.86 -6.93
CA ILE A 85 -19.50 -4.50 -6.26
C ILE A 85 -19.77 -3.84 -4.91
N ILE A 86 -18.73 -3.62 -4.09
CA ILE A 86 -18.89 -3.00 -2.77
C ILE A 86 -19.40 -1.56 -2.91
N ILE A 87 -18.84 -0.77 -3.81
CA ILE A 87 -19.32 0.60 -4.05
C ILE A 87 -20.76 0.61 -4.51
N LEU A 88 -21.15 -0.30 -5.41
CA LEU A 88 -22.53 -0.43 -5.90
C LEU A 88 -23.50 -0.79 -4.77
N VAL A 89 -23.13 -1.75 -3.92
CA VAL A 89 -23.95 -2.14 -2.76
C VAL A 89 -24.10 -0.96 -1.79
N ILE A 90 -23.01 -0.25 -1.48
CA ILE A 90 -23.06 0.93 -0.61
C ILE A 90 -23.93 2.02 -1.24
N LEU A 91 -23.82 2.28 -2.55
CA LEU A 91 -24.63 3.25 -3.26
C LEU A 91 -26.14 2.93 -3.13
N ILE A 92 -26.52 1.68 -3.38
CA ILE A 92 -27.90 1.22 -3.28
C ILE A 92 -28.40 1.37 -1.83
N LEU A 93 -27.66 0.88 -0.84
CA LEU A 93 -28.05 0.97 0.56
C LEU A 93 -28.13 2.43 1.04
N SER A 94 -27.25 3.30 0.53
CA SER A 94 -27.27 4.73 0.86
C SER A 94 -28.57 5.42 0.46
N ILE A 95 -29.16 5.05 -0.67
CA ILE A 95 -30.43 5.62 -1.14
C ILE A 95 -31.58 5.29 -0.19
N PHE A 96 -31.56 4.08 0.42
CA PHE A 96 -32.67 3.62 1.27
C PHE A 96 -32.47 3.92 2.75
N PHE A 97 -31.24 3.97 3.24
CA PHE A 97 -30.95 3.96 4.67
C PHE A 97 -30.17 5.18 5.17
N LEU A 98 -29.52 5.96 4.29
CA LEU A 98 -28.73 7.09 4.76
C LEU A 98 -29.59 8.34 4.99
N PRO A 99 -29.37 9.06 6.11
CA PRO A 99 -29.94 10.39 6.31
C PRO A 99 -29.46 11.36 5.23
N SER A 100 -30.35 12.30 4.85
CA SER A 100 -30.03 13.33 3.84
C SER A 100 -28.78 14.15 4.18
N THR A 101 -28.49 14.33 5.46
CA THR A 101 -27.34 15.08 5.96
C THR A 101 -25.98 14.47 5.58
N ILE A 102 -25.93 13.13 5.36
CA ILE A 102 -24.69 12.42 5.00
C ILE A 102 -24.70 11.99 3.52
N PHE A 103 -25.85 12.08 2.87
CA PHE A 103 -26.00 11.57 1.51
C PHE A 103 -25.07 12.27 0.52
N ASP A 104 -25.00 13.60 0.53
CA ASP A 104 -24.15 14.38 -0.37
C ASP A 104 -22.66 14.07 -0.17
N LYS A 105 -22.22 13.93 1.09
CA LYS A 105 -20.87 13.52 1.44
C LYS A 105 -20.57 12.13 0.88
N THR A 106 -21.48 11.17 1.10
CA THR A 106 -21.32 9.80 0.60
C THR A 106 -21.24 9.74 -0.92
N MET A 107 -22.04 10.55 -1.64
CA MET A 107 -21.97 10.62 -3.11
C MET A 107 -20.63 11.16 -3.61
N LYS A 108 -20.07 12.18 -2.97
CA LYS A 108 -18.71 12.65 -3.28
C LYS A 108 -17.68 11.55 -3.04
N GLU A 109 -17.81 10.79 -1.96
CA GLU A 109 -16.91 9.69 -1.61
C GLU A 109 -17.09 8.46 -2.52
N VAL A 110 -18.29 8.21 -3.06
CA VAL A 110 -18.48 7.21 -4.13
C VAL A 110 -17.64 7.56 -5.35
N ILE A 111 -17.70 8.80 -5.81
CA ILE A 111 -16.94 9.26 -6.98
C ILE A 111 -15.43 9.16 -6.71
N SER A 112 -14.99 9.67 -5.56
CA SER A 112 -13.55 9.65 -5.22
C SER A 112 -13.01 8.23 -5.02
N SER A 113 -13.82 7.30 -4.51
CA SER A 113 -13.47 5.89 -4.38
C SER A 113 -13.37 5.18 -5.73
N MET A 114 -14.31 5.45 -6.65
CA MET A 114 -14.30 4.89 -8.02
C MET A 114 -13.04 5.29 -8.79
N PHE A 115 -12.56 6.52 -8.62
CA PHE A 115 -11.37 7.05 -9.29
C PHE A 115 -10.08 6.95 -8.47
N TYR A 116 -10.10 6.25 -7.33
CA TYR A 116 -8.93 6.00 -6.48
C TYR A 116 -8.24 7.28 -5.96
N TYR A 117 -9.04 8.33 -5.60
CA TYR A 117 -8.53 9.53 -4.94
C TYR A 117 -9.24 9.84 -3.60
N GLN A 118 -9.92 8.86 -3.00
CA GLN A 118 -10.64 9.00 -1.73
C GLN A 118 -9.75 9.49 -0.58
N ASN A 119 -8.48 9.09 -0.55
CA ASN A 119 -7.52 9.55 0.43
C ASN A 119 -7.28 11.07 0.37
N TRP A 120 -7.25 11.66 -0.83
CA TRP A 120 -7.14 13.11 -1.00
C TRP A 120 -8.42 13.84 -0.61
N GLN A 121 -9.59 13.26 -0.92
CA GLN A 121 -10.87 13.79 -0.50
C GLN A 121 -10.94 13.85 1.03
N LEU A 122 -10.55 12.77 1.73
CA LEU A 122 -10.51 12.73 3.19
C LEU A 122 -9.44 13.65 3.79
N ALA A 123 -8.28 13.77 3.16
CA ALA A 123 -7.24 14.70 3.58
C ALA A 123 -7.75 16.14 3.61
N ILE A 124 -8.51 16.56 2.60
CA ILE A 124 -9.11 17.90 2.50
C ILE A 124 -10.24 18.04 3.52
N SER A 125 -11.18 17.09 3.59
CA SER A 125 -12.33 17.16 4.50
C SER A 125 -11.92 17.15 5.97
N ASN A 126 -10.89 16.40 6.36
CA ASN A 126 -10.43 16.37 7.76
C ASN A 126 -9.64 17.61 8.17
N THR A 127 -9.18 18.42 7.22
CA THR A 127 -8.58 19.73 7.51
C THR A 127 -9.61 20.85 7.56
N ASP A 128 -10.82 20.63 7.05
CA ASP A 128 -11.94 21.56 7.16
C ASP A 128 -12.63 21.36 8.50
N TYR A 129 -12.70 22.42 9.30
CA TYR A 129 -13.31 22.41 10.65
C TYR A 129 -14.80 21.97 10.63
N LEU A 130 -15.53 22.34 9.58
CA LEU A 130 -16.94 21.99 9.44
C LEU A 130 -17.15 20.51 9.09
N ASP A 131 -16.28 19.95 8.28
CA ASP A 131 -16.36 18.56 7.83
C ASP A 131 -15.80 17.57 8.85
N ALA A 132 -14.83 17.97 9.67
CA ALA A 132 -14.20 17.11 10.67
C ALA A 132 -15.18 16.58 11.75
N HIS A 133 -16.29 17.28 11.99
CA HIS A 133 -17.33 16.89 12.96
C HIS A 133 -18.52 16.16 12.33
N GLN A 134 -18.54 15.95 11.02
CA GLN A 134 -19.61 15.22 10.36
C GLN A 134 -19.54 13.71 10.63
N MET A 135 -20.70 13.05 10.57
CA MET A 135 -20.75 11.59 10.64
C MET A 135 -19.90 10.95 9.53
N LYS A 136 -19.26 9.85 9.87
CA LYS A 136 -18.41 9.07 8.95
C LYS A 136 -19.25 8.38 7.88
N SER A 137 -18.78 8.40 6.64
CA SER A 137 -19.44 7.68 5.56
C SER A 137 -19.01 6.20 5.53
N PRO A 138 -19.82 5.30 4.94
CA PRO A 138 -19.44 3.90 4.78
C PRO A 138 -18.20 3.68 3.90
N LEU A 139 -17.80 4.68 3.10
CA LEU A 139 -16.67 4.62 2.16
C LEU A 139 -15.37 5.19 2.73
N GLU A 140 -15.37 5.67 3.97
CA GLU A 140 -14.20 6.28 4.58
C GLU A 140 -12.95 5.38 4.45
N HIS A 141 -13.11 4.06 4.64
CA HIS A 141 -12.00 3.12 4.58
C HIS A 141 -11.39 2.88 3.18
N TYR A 142 -12.03 3.38 2.12
CA TYR A 142 -11.49 3.28 0.75
C TYR A 142 -10.21 4.10 0.51
N TRP A 143 -9.84 4.97 1.45
CA TRP A 143 -8.58 5.72 1.37
C TRP A 143 -7.36 4.83 1.19
N ALA A 144 -7.30 3.69 1.89
CA ALA A 144 -6.19 2.76 1.79
C ALA A 144 -6.11 2.09 0.41
N MET A 145 -7.26 1.73 -0.18
CA MET A 145 -7.32 1.22 -1.55
C MET A 145 -6.92 2.28 -2.58
N SER A 146 -7.26 3.54 -2.34
CA SER A 146 -6.88 4.66 -3.22
C SER A 146 -5.37 4.86 -3.22
N ILE A 147 -4.74 4.88 -2.06
CA ILE A 147 -3.26 4.93 -1.94
C ILE A 147 -2.63 3.73 -2.65
N GLN A 148 -3.16 2.53 -2.45
CA GLN A 148 -2.65 1.33 -3.10
C GLN A 148 -2.76 1.38 -4.63
N GLY A 149 -3.87 1.89 -5.17
CA GLY A 149 -4.05 2.08 -6.62
C GLY A 149 -3.07 3.08 -7.21
N GLN A 150 -2.90 4.23 -6.55
CA GLN A 150 -1.92 5.26 -6.93
C GLN A 150 -0.49 4.71 -6.88
N PHE A 151 -0.17 3.95 -5.84
CA PHE A 151 1.12 3.30 -5.69
C PHE A 151 1.44 2.35 -6.87
N TYR A 152 0.49 1.58 -7.37
CA TYR A 152 0.73 0.70 -8.49
C TYR A 152 1.12 1.47 -9.76
N ILE A 153 0.54 2.64 -9.99
CA ILE A 153 0.92 3.53 -11.10
C ILE A 153 2.32 4.11 -10.86
N ILE A 154 2.60 4.60 -9.66
CA ILE A 154 3.92 5.13 -9.28
C ILE A 154 5.00 4.06 -9.50
N TRP A 155 4.76 2.82 -9.06
CA TRP A 155 5.71 1.71 -9.23
C TRP A 155 5.93 1.32 -10.69
N PHE A 156 4.86 1.37 -11.50
CA PHE A 156 5.01 1.18 -12.93
C PHE A 156 5.94 2.22 -13.55
N LEU A 157 5.72 3.49 -13.27
CA LEU A 157 6.54 4.59 -13.78
C LEU A 157 7.99 4.47 -13.30
N LEU A 158 8.18 4.21 -12.00
CA LEU A 158 9.49 4.04 -11.38
C LEU A 158 10.31 2.91 -12.05
N PHE A 159 9.73 1.71 -12.15
CA PHE A 159 10.44 0.58 -12.74
C PHE A 159 10.64 0.71 -14.25
N THR A 160 9.73 1.36 -14.96
CA THR A 160 9.92 1.70 -16.38
C THR A 160 11.09 2.67 -16.56
N PHE A 161 11.18 3.69 -15.70
CA PHE A 161 12.29 4.63 -15.69
C PHE A 161 13.62 3.96 -15.34
N ILE A 162 13.65 3.08 -14.35
CA ILE A 162 14.84 2.28 -14.00
C ILE A 162 15.30 1.43 -15.18
N LEU A 163 14.38 0.74 -15.85
CA LEU A 163 14.68 -0.06 -17.04
C LEU A 163 15.25 0.79 -18.17
N PHE A 164 14.67 1.96 -18.39
CA PHE A 164 15.17 2.90 -19.39
C PHE A 164 16.61 3.31 -19.10
N ILE A 165 16.94 3.66 -17.85
CA ILE A 165 18.30 4.02 -17.43
C ILE A 165 19.26 2.84 -17.64
N ILE A 166 18.88 1.64 -17.15
CA ILE A 166 19.72 0.44 -17.27
C ILE A 166 20.04 0.14 -18.74
N LYS A 167 19.05 0.20 -19.61
CA LYS A 167 19.24 -0.07 -21.05
C LYS A 167 20.04 1.01 -21.76
N LYS A 168 19.75 2.30 -21.50
CA LYS A 168 20.42 3.43 -22.11
C LYS A 168 21.90 3.50 -21.79
N TYR A 169 22.25 3.26 -20.53
CA TYR A 169 23.64 3.35 -20.05
C TYR A 169 24.32 1.99 -19.94
N LYS A 170 23.68 0.90 -20.40
CA LYS A 170 24.21 -0.49 -20.36
C LYS A 170 24.74 -0.88 -18.96
N LEU A 171 24.02 -0.49 -17.92
CA LEU A 171 24.44 -0.69 -16.54
C LEU A 171 24.31 -2.17 -16.14
N VAL A 172 25.39 -2.73 -15.60
CA VAL A 172 25.47 -4.17 -15.27
C VAL A 172 24.77 -4.49 -13.93
N ASN A 173 24.67 -3.52 -13.00
CA ASN A 173 24.21 -3.75 -11.63
C ASN A 173 22.78 -3.20 -11.37
N GLY A 174 21.78 -3.71 -12.09
CA GLY A 174 20.38 -3.29 -11.92
C GLY A 174 19.89 -3.42 -10.47
N LYS A 175 20.26 -4.49 -9.74
CA LYS A 175 19.93 -4.69 -8.32
C LYS A 175 20.40 -3.55 -7.42
N ARG A 176 21.61 -3.04 -7.64
CA ARG A 176 22.18 -1.92 -6.86
C ARG A 176 21.40 -0.63 -7.10
N ILE A 177 21.05 -0.35 -8.35
CA ILE A 177 20.29 0.86 -8.73
C ILE A 177 18.93 0.86 -8.08
N VAL A 178 18.20 -0.27 -8.15
CA VAL A 178 16.88 -0.39 -7.51
C VAL A 178 16.99 -0.23 -5.99
N ASN A 179 18.01 -0.83 -5.35
CA ASN A 179 18.22 -0.68 -3.91
C ASN A 179 18.46 0.78 -3.49
N TYR A 180 19.33 1.50 -4.20
CA TYR A 180 19.59 2.91 -3.88
C TYR A 180 18.36 3.78 -4.09
N LEU A 181 17.62 3.56 -5.17
CA LEU A 181 16.44 4.35 -5.48
C LEU A 181 15.29 4.08 -4.50
N LEU A 182 15.03 2.82 -4.18
CA LEU A 182 14.03 2.47 -3.15
C LEU A 182 14.47 2.94 -1.76
N GLY A 183 15.76 2.85 -1.43
CA GLY A 183 16.30 3.38 -0.18
C GLY A 183 16.15 4.90 -0.08
N PHE A 184 16.40 5.63 -1.16
CA PHE A 184 16.18 7.07 -1.22
C PHE A 184 14.69 7.42 -1.03
N ILE A 185 13.80 6.74 -1.75
CA ILE A 185 12.34 6.93 -1.63
C ILE A 185 11.89 6.63 -0.19
N PHE A 186 12.39 5.55 0.42
CA PHE A 186 12.11 5.20 1.81
C PHE A 186 12.49 6.34 2.75
N ILE A 187 13.73 6.83 2.69
CA ILE A 187 14.23 7.88 3.58
C ILE A 187 13.44 9.18 3.41
N VAL A 188 13.22 9.62 2.18
CA VAL A 188 12.52 10.88 1.90
C VAL A 188 11.05 10.81 2.34
N SER A 189 10.35 9.74 1.98
CA SER A 189 8.94 9.57 2.36
C SER A 189 8.78 9.38 3.86
N PHE A 190 9.67 8.64 4.53
CA PHE A 190 9.64 8.45 5.97
C PHE A 190 9.91 9.76 6.71
N ALA A 191 10.93 10.51 6.31
CA ALA A 191 11.22 11.83 6.89
C ALA A 191 10.04 12.79 6.72
N TYR A 192 9.43 12.80 5.53
CA TYR A 192 8.23 13.60 5.27
C TYR A 192 7.04 13.15 6.11
N SER A 193 6.86 11.83 6.30
CA SER A 193 5.82 11.28 7.18
C SER A 193 5.99 11.75 8.63
N VAL A 194 7.20 11.66 9.18
CA VAL A 194 7.52 12.13 10.53
C VAL A 194 7.26 13.63 10.68
N TYR A 195 7.74 14.43 9.73
CA TYR A 195 7.54 15.86 9.73
C TYR A 195 6.05 16.23 9.69
N LEU A 196 5.31 15.68 8.72
CA LEU A 196 3.91 16.05 8.56
C LEU A 196 3.02 15.53 9.69
N THR A 197 3.34 14.38 10.28
CA THR A 197 2.64 13.87 11.46
C THR A 197 2.80 14.80 12.66
N ALA A 198 3.98 15.41 12.83
CA ALA A 198 4.21 16.38 13.90
C ALA A 198 3.48 17.73 13.67
N VAL A 199 3.26 18.12 12.42
CA VAL A 199 2.63 19.40 12.06
C VAL A 199 1.11 19.27 11.90
N ASN A 200 0.65 18.20 11.22
CA ASN A 200 -0.76 17.96 10.93
C ASN A 200 -1.02 16.47 10.77
N GLN A 201 -1.28 15.80 11.88
CA GLN A 201 -1.48 14.35 11.95
C GLN A 201 -2.66 13.85 11.08
N PRO A 202 -3.86 14.49 11.09
CA PRO A 202 -4.96 14.05 10.22
C PRO A 202 -4.60 14.10 8.74
N LEU A 203 -3.93 15.15 8.29
CA LEU A 203 -3.46 15.29 6.92
C LEU A 203 -2.42 14.22 6.59
N ALA A 204 -1.43 14.01 7.46
CA ALA A 204 -0.37 13.02 7.28
C ALA A 204 -0.92 11.59 7.12
N TYR A 205 -2.03 11.28 7.77
CA TYR A 205 -2.63 9.95 7.73
C TYR A 205 -3.15 9.55 6.33
N PHE A 206 -3.67 10.51 5.56
CA PHE A 206 -4.32 10.26 4.28
C PHE A 206 -3.46 10.57 3.05
N ILE A 207 -2.40 11.36 3.17
CA ILE A 207 -1.56 11.73 2.02
C ILE A 207 -0.74 10.54 1.53
N THR A 208 -0.77 10.30 0.21
CA THR A 208 -0.02 9.20 -0.43
C THR A 208 1.48 9.28 -0.14
N PHE A 209 2.07 10.47 -0.19
CA PHE A 209 3.52 10.66 -0.05
C PHE A 209 4.06 10.33 1.34
N THR A 210 3.25 10.40 2.39
CA THR A 210 3.60 10.00 3.76
C THR A 210 3.56 8.49 3.97
N ARG A 211 3.02 7.73 3.01
CA ARG A 211 2.81 6.27 3.06
C ARG A 211 3.69 5.48 2.09
N VAL A 212 4.35 6.17 1.14
CA VAL A 212 5.17 5.50 0.11
C VAL A 212 6.36 4.75 0.71
N TRP A 213 6.90 5.17 1.87
CA TRP A 213 7.98 4.48 2.55
C TRP A 213 7.64 3.03 2.93
N GLU A 214 6.39 2.72 3.26
CA GLU A 214 5.92 1.38 3.61
C GLU A 214 6.05 0.44 2.39
N PHE A 215 5.63 0.91 1.23
CA PHE A 215 5.78 0.16 -0.03
C PHE A 215 7.26 0.04 -0.44
N ALA A 216 8.05 1.09 -0.24
CA ALA A 216 9.49 1.07 -0.51
C ALA A 216 10.21 0.07 0.38
N LEU A 217 9.84 -0.01 1.67
CA LEU A 217 10.33 -1.02 2.62
C LEU A 217 10.03 -2.44 2.11
N GLY A 218 8.80 -2.68 1.68
CA GLY A 218 8.40 -3.96 1.08
C GLY A 218 9.23 -4.31 -0.16
N GLY A 219 9.47 -3.34 -1.04
CA GLY A 219 10.34 -3.50 -2.21
C GLY A 219 11.80 -3.80 -1.85
N LEU A 220 12.36 -3.11 -0.86
CA LEU A 220 13.71 -3.35 -0.34
C LEU A 220 13.85 -4.76 0.27
N LEU A 221 12.83 -5.20 1.03
CA LEU A 221 12.77 -6.56 1.56
C LEU A 221 12.77 -7.59 0.42
N CYS A 222 11.95 -7.40 -0.62
CA CYS A 222 11.89 -8.28 -1.79
C CYS A 222 13.29 -8.49 -2.41
N ILE A 223 14.04 -7.42 -2.61
CA ILE A 223 15.34 -7.46 -3.32
C ILE A 223 16.44 -8.05 -2.45
N ASN A 224 16.38 -7.85 -1.14
CA ASN A 224 17.47 -8.21 -0.22
C ASN A 224 17.20 -9.47 0.60
N LEU A 225 16.01 -10.06 0.52
CA LEU A 225 15.61 -11.20 1.34
C LEU A 225 16.56 -12.40 1.18
N SER A 226 17.07 -12.66 -0.01
CA SER A 226 18.04 -13.74 -0.27
C SER A 226 19.40 -13.56 0.45
N LYS A 227 19.72 -12.33 0.88
CA LYS A 227 20.94 -12.04 1.64
C LYS A 227 20.77 -12.19 3.14
N ILE A 228 19.52 -12.20 3.63
CA ILE A 228 19.22 -12.32 5.05
C ILE A 228 19.32 -13.79 5.44
N LYS A 229 20.41 -14.14 6.10
CA LYS A 229 20.65 -15.48 6.63
C LYS A 229 20.57 -15.42 8.16
N ILE A 230 19.46 -15.87 8.71
CA ILE A 230 19.24 -15.99 10.15
C ILE A 230 18.95 -17.45 10.49
N ASN A 231 19.32 -17.88 11.68
CA ASN A 231 18.98 -19.23 12.14
C ASN A 231 17.48 -19.30 12.51
N ASN A 232 16.96 -20.51 12.61
CA ASN A 232 15.53 -20.74 12.87
C ASN A 232 15.07 -20.10 14.20
N LEU A 233 15.84 -20.23 15.26
CA LEU A 233 15.50 -19.66 16.57
C LEU A 233 15.41 -18.13 16.51
N THR A 234 16.37 -17.48 15.86
CA THR A 234 16.35 -16.01 15.69
C THR A 234 15.16 -15.57 14.84
N ALA A 235 14.82 -16.35 13.79
CA ALA A 235 13.66 -16.08 12.94
C ALA A 235 12.35 -16.16 13.74
N GLU A 236 12.19 -17.18 14.57
CA GLU A 236 11.02 -17.34 15.45
C GLU A 236 10.91 -16.20 16.46
N ILE A 237 12.00 -15.84 17.15
CA ILE A 237 12.00 -14.74 18.14
C ILE A 237 11.61 -13.42 17.46
N ILE A 238 12.21 -13.08 16.31
CA ILE A 238 11.88 -11.86 15.56
C ILE A 238 10.42 -11.89 15.10
N GLY A 239 9.93 -13.06 14.64
CA GLY A 239 8.55 -13.26 14.22
C GLY A 239 7.56 -12.98 15.36
N TRP A 240 7.79 -13.54 16.55
CA TRP A 240 6.95 -13.31 17.73
C TRP A 240 7.01 -11.85 18.21
N ILE A 241 8.20 -11.24 18.25
CA ILE A 241 8.34 -9.82 18.59
C ILE A 241 7.56 -8.94 17.62
N GLY A 242 7.67 -9.22 16.31
CA GLY A 242 6.94 -8.48 15.28
C GLY A 242 5.42 -8.65 15.41
N LEU A 243 4.93 -9.87 15.68
CA LEU A 243 3.51 -10.14 15.87
C LEU A 243 2.95 -9.45 17.12
N ILE A 244 3.65 -9.55 18.24
CA ILE A 244 3.27 -8.88 19.50
C ILE A 244 3.30 -7.37 19.31
N GLY A 245 4.35 -6.83 18.69
CA GLY A 245 4.44 -5.41 18.36
C GLY A 245 3.26 -4.94 17.52
N LEU A 246 2.88 -5.69 16.49
CA LEU A 246 1.73 -5.38 15.63
C LEU A 246 0.40 -5.36 16.41
N ILE A 247 0.21 -6.30 17.32
CA ILE A 247 -0.97 -6.33 18.20
C ILE A 247 -0.98 -5.11 19.12
N LEU A 248 0.15 -4.78 19.73
CA LEU A 248 0.24 -3.67 20.67
C LEU A 248 0.06 -2.29 20.02
N THR A 249 0.39 -2.10 18.73
CA THR A 249 0.24 -0.80 18.06
C THR A 249 -1.19 -0.25 18.11
N GLY A 250 -2.21 -1.09 18.06
CA GLY A 250 -3.60 -0.66 18.19
C GLY A 250 -4.01 -0.26 19.61
N GLY A 251 -3.23 -0.61 20.65
CA GLY A 251 -3.50 -0.25 22.05
C GLY A 251 -3.00 1.14 22.42
N PHE A 252 -1.99 1.66 21.71
CA PHE A 252 -1.30 2.92 22.02
C PHE A 252 -1.77 4.12 21.18
N ILE A 253 -2.59 3.90 20.17
CA ILE A 253 -3.20 4.93 19.31
C ILE A 253 -4.71 4.98 19.61
#